data_07e932dcf2c6601048185f6510dcc7e1
#
_entry.id   07e932dcf2c6601048185f6510dcc7e1
#
_cell.length_a   1.000
_cell.length_b   1.000
_cell.length_c   1.000
_cell.angle_alpha   90.00
_cell.angle_beta   90.00
_cell.angle_gamma   90.00
#
_symmetry.space_group_name_H-M   'P 1'
#
loop_
_entity.id
_entity.type
_entity.pdbx_description
1 polymer ?
#
loop_
_entity_poly.entity_id
_entity_poly.type
_entity_poly.pdbx_seq_one_letter_code
_entity_poly.pdbx_strand_id
1 'polypeptide(L)'
;MTQHSRDLSRRRLLFGGAAVGAGVLLAGCTSNEAQPTEAQTKAAGAPGGNSEPGKRVTIGFSAPAADHGWIAAITNNAKAQAGTYSDVEFKTVEAGADAAAQRAALSTLVSQKPDVIVLLPHDGKELNAFGLEAMKAGIPVVNLDRAFPDAKAYRLQIKGDNYGMGVAAATYIIAQLKAKNLTNPVIGEIAGMEELELTQERSKGFADTLAQAGLKVANRRSARFTADSGQQEASQLLQALPKMDALWNHDDDQGIGVLAAINQANRKEFFMVGGAGSKKAMEDIQADNTVLKATVTYSPSMASSAISLARLIGQGKGMSDLVELQVPKEIVLASETITKENAGNYLKLGF
;
A
#
# COMPACT_ATOMS: atom_id res chain seq x y z
N MET A 1 50.74 -44.23 -30.92
CA MET A 1 50.07 -45.55 -30.92
C MET A 1 48.67 -45.23 -30.34
N THR A 2 47.81 -44.98 -31.27
CA THR A 2 46.62 -45.74 -31.75
C THR A 2 45.53 -45.78 -30.66
N GLN A 3 44.45 -44.91 -30.79
CA GLN A 3 43.14 -45.24 -31.41
C GLN A 3 42.32 -46.19 -30.51
N HIS A 4 41.07 -45.98 -30.20
CA HIS A 4 39.92 -45.73 -31.06
C HIS A 4 38.70 -45.24 -30.26
N SER A 5 37.99 -44.32 -30.86
CA SER A 5 36.62 -43.95 -30.69
C SER A 5 35.64 -45.11 -30.86
N ARG A 6 34.43 -45.02 -30.30
CA ARG A 6 33.18 -45.29 -31.03
C ARG A 6 31.92 -44.83 -30.29
N ASP A 7 31.27 -43.86 -30.92
CA ASP A 7 29.84 -43.58 -30.89
C ASP A 7 29.01 -44.81 -31.24
N LEU A 8 27.75 -44.80 -30.77
CA LEU A 8 26.54 -45.31 -31.43
C LEU A 8 25.34 -45.08 -30.49
N SER A 9 24.55 -44.08 -30.72
CA SER A 9 23.44 -43.93 -31.69
C SER A 9 22.15 -44.68 -31.32
N ARG A 10 21.18 -43.85 -31.01
CA ARG A 10 19.71 -43.91 -31.20
C ARG A 10 19.17 -45.10 -31.99
N ARG A 11 18.06 -45.73 -31.50
CA ARG A 11 16.77 -45.81 -32.21
C ARG A 11 15.80 -46.84 -31.60
N ARG A 12 14.60 -46.35 -31.30
CA ARG A 12 13.25 -46.88 -31.54
C ARG A 12 13.05 -48.43 -31.42
N LEU A 13 12.03 -48.81 -30.63
CA LEU A 13 10.99 -49.73 -31.11
C LEU A 13 9.71 -49.55 -30.30
N LEU A 14 8.64 -49.54 -31.07
CA LEU A 14 7.24 -49.42 -30.71
C LEU A 14 6.63 -50.84 -30.55
N PHE A 15 5.47 -50.87 -29.91
CA PHE A 15 4.35 -51.85 -29.99
C PHE A 15 4.32 -53.07 -29.04
N GLY A 16 3.29 -53.08 -28.22
CA GLY A 16 2.23 -54.11 -28.33
C GLY A 16 1.92 -54.85 -27.05
N GLY A 17 0.69 -54.79 -26.62
CA GLY A 17 0.03 -55.93 -26.01
C GLY A 17 -0.47 -55.78 -24.57
N ALA A 18 -1.77 -55.80 -24.45
CA ALA A 18 -2.59 -55.85 -23.23
C ALA A 18 -2.38 -57.13 -22.42
N ALA A 19 -2.56 -57.07 -21.10
CA ALA A 19 -3.52 -57.80 -20.30
C ALA A 19 -3.18 -57.84 -18.79
N VAL A 20 -4.11 -57.40 -18.01
CA VAL A 20 -4.62 -57.90 -16.72
C VAL A 20 -3.65 -58.57 -15.74
N GLY A 21 -3.53 -57.96 -14.57
CA GLY A 21 -2.92 -58.59 -13.38
C GLY A 21 -2.97 -57.68 -12.16
N ALA A 22 -3.95 -57.89 -11.29
CA ALA A 22 -4.06 -57.21 -9.99
C ALA A 22 -2.87 -57.52 -9.10
N GLY A 23 -2.25 -56.49 -8.56
CA GLY A 23 -1.20 -56.60 -7.54
C GLY A 23 -1.18 -55.32 -6.70
N VAL A 24 -1.91 -55.38 -5.59
CA VAL A 24 -1.85 -54.36 -4.54
C VAL A 24 -0.48 -54.43 -3.88
N LEU A 25 0.35 -53.42 -4.07
CA LEU A 25 1.48 -53.14 -3.20
C LEU A 25 1.28 -51.74 -2.59
N LEU A 26 0.94 -51.76 -1.30
CA LEU A 26 0.95 -50.61 -0.41
C LEU A 26 2.42 -50.07 -0.29
N ALA A 27 2.73 -49.06 -1.05
CA ALA A 27 3.86 -48.18 -0.76
C ALA A 27 3.28 -46.87 -0.21
N GLY A 28 3.28 -46.74 1.11
CA GLY A 28 2.95 -45.52 1.79
C GLY A 28 4.01 -44.47 1.49
N CYS A 29 3.76 -43.60 0.53
CA CYS A 29 4.39 -42.31 0.42
C CYS A 29 3.38 -41.31 0.99
N THR A 30 3.73 -40.71 2.12
CA THR A 30 3.05 -39.55 2.70
C THR A 30 3.31 -38.36 1.77
N SER A 31 2.61 -38.27 0.66
CA SER A 31 2.49 -37.03 -0.09
C SER A 31 1.41 -36.18 0.59
N ASN A 32 1.81 -35.07 1.13
CA ASN A 32 0.92 -34.07 1.74
C ASN A 32 0.26 -33.20 0.67
N GLU A 33 -0.08 -33.80 -0.48
CA GLU A 33 -0.80 -33.15 -1.56
C GLU A 33 -2.31 -33.42 -1.39
N ALA A 34 -2.98 -32.42 -0.79
CA ALA A 34 -4.43 -32.34 -0.97
C ALA A 34 -4.69 -32.16 -2.47
N GLN A 35 -5.23 -33.20 -3.14
CA GLN A 35 -5.66 -33.06 -4.54
C GLN A 35 -6.69 -31.93 -4.64
N PRO A 36 -6.48 -30.92 -5.51
CA PRO A 36 -7.45 -29.85 -5.71
C PRO A 36 -8.78 -30.47 -6.18
N THR A 37 -9.87 -30.05 -5.57
CA THR A 37 -11.20 -30.43 -6.04
C THR A 37 -11.44 -29.86 -7.44
N GLU A 38 -12.29 -30.48 -8.27
CA GLU A 38 -12.62 -30.00 -9.64
C GLU A 38 -13.05 -28.49 -9.64
N ALA A 39 -13.68 -28.03 -8.56
CA ALA A 39 -14.03 -26.62 -8.38
C ALA A 39 -12.81 -25.72 -8.23
N GLN A 40 -11.72 -26.21 -7.61
CA GLN A 40 -10.48 -25.45 -7.39
C GLN A 40 -9.63 -25.38 -8.68
N THR A 41 -9.60 -26.47 -9.47
CA THR A 41 -8.92 -26.49 -10.77
C THR A 41 -9.59 -25.59 -11.80
N LYS A 42 -10.92 -25.45 -11.75
CA LYS A 42 -11.67 -24.51 -12.62
C LYS A 42 -11.49 -23.05 -12.22
N ALA A 43 -11.15 -22.76 -10.96
CA ALA A 43 -10.91 -21.40 -10.50
C ALA A 43 -9.55 -20.83 -10.96
N ALA A 44 -8.54 -21.70 -11.12
CA ALA A 44 -7.16 -21.32 -11.45
C ALA A 44 -6.86 -21.21 -12.97
N GLY A 45 -7.76 -21.60 -13.86
CA GLY A 45 -7.42 -21.73 -15.28
C GLY A 45 -8.55 -21.44 -16.27
N ALA A 46 -9.57 -20.68 -15.92
CA ALA A 46 -10.60 -20.30 -16.88
C ALA A 46 -10.07 -19.31 -17.91
N PRO A 47 -10.26 -19.51 -19.23
CA PRO A 47 -10.00 -18.51 -20.26
C PRO A 47 -10.77 -17.22 -19.92
N GLY A 48 -10.10 -16.04 -19.92
CA GLY A 48 -10.68 -14.77 -19.55
C GLY A 48 -10.22 -14.23 -18.19
N GLY A 49 -9.57 -15.05 -17.35
CA GLY A 49 -9.00 -14.64 -16.07
C GLY A 49 -10.05 -14.06 -15.10
N ASN A 50 -9.61 -13.19 -14.20
CA ASN A 50 -10.47 -12.54 -13.22
C ASN A 50 -11.20 -11.29 -13.74
N SER A 51 -11.01 -10.93 -15.02
CA SER A 51 -11.72 -9.80 -15.66
C SER A 51 -13.16 -10.14 -16.03
N GLU A 52 -13.43 -11.39 -16.36
CA GLU A 52 -14.77 -11.82 -16.79
C GLU A 52 -15.79 -11.71 -15.64
N PRO A 53 -17.04 -11.29 -15.95
CA PRO A 53 -18.11 -11.25 -14.96
C PRO A 53 -18.32 -12.61 -14.29
N GLY A 54 -18.54 -12.60 -12.98
CA GLY A 54 -18.81 -13.79 -12.17
C GLY A 54 -20.11 -13.67 -11.39
N LYS A 55 -20.20 -14.40 -10.27
CA LYS A 55 -21.29 -14.22 -9.30
C LYS A 55 -21.33 -12.75 -8.87
N ARG A 56 -22.53 -12.15 -8.82
CA ARG A 56 -22.72 -10.80 -8.28
C ARG A 56 -22.27 -10.71 -6.83
N VAL A 57 -21.52 -9.66 -6.51
CA VAL A 57 -20.95 -9.39 -5.19
C VAL A 57 -21.35 -7.99 -4.74
N THR A 58 -21.91 -7.89 -3.54
CA THR A 58 -22.15 -6.60 -2.87
C THR A 58 -20.94 -6.25 -2.03
N ILE A 59 -20.24 -5.17 -2.40
CA ILE A 59 -19.09 -4.64 -1.67
C ILE A 59 -19.53 -3.42 -0.89
N GLY A 60 -19.44 -3.50 0.44
CA GLY A 60 -19.58 -2.35 1.31
C GLY A 60 -18.25 -1.61 1.44
N PHE A 61 -18.25 -0.28 1.35
CA PHE A 61 -17.06 0.56 1.47
C PHE A 61 -17.24 1.64 2.51
N SER A 62 -16.22 1.83 3.35
CA SER A 62 -16.15 2.95 4.29
C SER A 62 -14.71 3.47 4.39
N ALA A 63 -14.58 4.78 4.37
CA ALA A 63 -13.35 5.53 4.62
C ALA A 63 -13.68 6.77 5.46
N PRO A 64 -12.73 7.40 6.16
CA PRO A 64 -12.94 8.68 6.83
C PRO A 64 -13.49 9.75 5.88
N ALA A 65 -14.16 10.76 6.42
CA ALA A 65 -14.50 11.95 5.64
C ALA A 65 -13.24 12.56 5.02
N ALA A 66 -13.31 12.95 3.75
CA ALA A 66 -12.16 13.49 3.03
C ALA A 66 -11.83 14.89 3.54
N ASP A 67 -10.77 14.99 4.33
CA ASP A 67 -10.19 16.24 4.85
C ASP A 67 -8.93 16.68 4.07
N HIS A 68 -8.39 15.80 3.22
CA HIS A 68 -7.25 16.06 2.34
C HIS A 68 -7.33 15.21 1.05
N GLY A 69 -6.48 15.52 0.07
CA GLY A 69 -6.52 14.95 -1.28
C GLY A 69 -6.35 13.43 -1.31
N TRP A 70 -5.44 12.89 -0.49
CA TRP A 70 -5.19 11.44 -0.46
C TRP A 70 -6.43 10.64 -0.03
N ILE A 71 -7.17 11.05 1.02
CA ILE A 71 -8.42 10.38 1.43
C ILE A 71 -9.50 10.51 0.36
N ALA A 72 -9.60 11.68 -0.29
CA ALA A 72 -10.52 11.85 -1.41
C ALA A 72 -10.18 10.89 -2.57
N ALA A 73 -8.90 10.74 -2.89
CA ALA A 73 -8.42 9.84 -3.93
C ALA A 73 -8.70 8.36 -3.61
N ILE A 74 -8.57 7.93 -2.37
CA ILE A 74 -8.96 6.58 -1.91
C ILE A 74 -10.42 6.29 -2.25
N THR A 75 -11.33 7.18 -1.86
CA THR A 75 -12.77 7.02 -2.10
C THR A 75 -13.09 7.03 -3.59
N ASN A 76 -12.50 7.95 -4.35
CA ASN A 76 -12.69 8.05 -5.80
C ASN A 76 -12.17 6.82 -6.54
N ASN A 77 -10.99 6.33 -6.18
CA ASN A 77 -10.39 5.13 -6.76
C ASN A 77 -11.24 3.88 -6.48
N ALA A 78 -11.73 3.72 -5.24
CA ALA A 78 -12.63 2.62 -4.91
C ALA A 78 -13.91 2.65 -5.76
N LYS A 79 -14.56 3.82 -5.85
CA LYS A 79 -15.78 4.01 -6.64
C LYS A 79 -15.55 3.78 -8.14
N ALA A 80 -14.48 4.35 -8.69
CA ALA A 80 -14.11 4.18 -10.09
C ALA A 80 -13.87 2.71 -10.43
N GLN A 81 -13.09 2.00 -9.60
CA GLN A 81 -12.81 0.59 -9.81
C GLN A 81 -14.06 -0.29 -9.71
N ALA A 82 -14.91 -0.05 -8.72
CA ALA A 82 -16.18 -0.77 -8.60
C ALA A 82 -17.06 -0.59 -9.86
N GLY A 83 -17.07 0.60 -10.43
CA GLY A 83 -17.81 0.93 -11.66
C GLY A 83 -17.32 0.20 -12.92
N THR A 84 -16.10 -0.37 -12.91
CA THR A 84 -15.59 -1.17 -14.04
C THR A 84 -16.18 -2.58 -14.09
N TYR A 85 -16.79 -3.06 -12.99
CA TYR A 85 -17.30 -4.43 -12.87
C TYR A 85 -18.83 -4.46 -12.94
N SER A 86 -19.39 -5.16 -13.91
CA SER A 86 -20.86 -5.35 -14.06
C SER A 86 -21.46 -6.27 -12.99
N ASP A 87 -20.63 -7.08 -12.32
CA ASP A 87 -21.00 -8.03 -11.28
C ASP A 87 -20.73 -7.53 -9.85
N VAL A 88 -20.41 -6.23 -9.68
CA VAL A 88 -20.25 -5.59 -8.38
C VAL A 88 -21.40 -4.62 -8.10
N GLU A 89 -22.03 -4.79 -6.94
CA GLU A 89 -22.89 -3.79 -6.33
C GLU A 89 -22.09 -3.05 -5.25
N PHE A 90 -21.86 -1.75 -5.45
CA PHE A 90 -21.02 -0.93 -4.57
C PHE A 90 -21.89 -0.08 -3.65
N LYS A 91 -21.74 -0.27 -2.33
CA LYS A 91 -22.46 0.47 -1.29
C LYS A 91 -21.48 1.24 -0.43
N THR A 92 -21.76 2.51 -0.20
CA THR A 92 -20.93 3.37 0.65
C THR A 92 -21.74 3.91 1.81
N VAL A 93 -21.05 4.17 2.93
CA VAL A 93 -21.59 4.93 4.05
C VAL A 93 -20.63 6.05 4.38
N GLU A 94 -21.16 7.24 4.67
CA GLU A 94 -20.36 8.35 5.16
C GLU A 94 -19.86 8.04 6.57
N ALA A 95 -18.56 8.12 6.77
CA ALA A 95 -17.91 7.65 7.99
C ALA A 95 -17.85 8.71 9.10
N GLY A 96 -18.23 9.94 8.83
CA GLY A 96 -18.10 11.04 9.80
C GLY A 96 -16.63 11.41 10.07
N ALA A 97 -16.42 12.19 11.13
CA ALA A 97 -15.14 12.83 11.42
C ALA A 97 -14.24 12.05 12.40
N ASP A 98 -14.72 10.97 12.98
CA ASP A 98 -14.00 10.18 13.99
C ASP A 98 -14.35 8.69 13.93
N ALA A 99 -13.64 7.88 14.72
CA ALA A 99 -13.82 6.43 14.75
C ALA A 99 -15.20 6.00 15.28
N ALA A 100 -15.80 6.76 16.22
CA ALA A 100 -17.12 6.44 16.77
C ALA A 100 -18.21 6.66 15.71
N ALA A 101 -18.15 7.78 14.98
CA ALA A 101 -19.05 8.07 13.86
C ALA A 101 -18.89 7.03 12.75
N GLN A 102 -17.64 6.65 12.40
CA GLN A 102 -17.39 5.60 11.43
C GLN A 102 -17.96 4.25 11.88
N ARG A 103 -17.80 3.88 13.16
CA ARG A 103 -18.37 2.64 13.69
C ARG A 103 -19.90 2.62 13.58
N ALA A 104 -20.57 3.74 13.86
CA ALA A 104 -22.02 3.86 13.69
C ALA A 104 -22.45 3.66 12.23
N ALA A 105 -21.76 4.31 11.30
CA ALA A 105 -21.98 4.16 9.87
C ALA A 105 -21.76 2.70 9.40
N LEU A 106 -20.71 2.05 9.86
CA LEU A 106 -20.40 0.64 9.57
C LEU A 106 -21.48 -0.32 10.07
N SER A 107 -22.13 -0.04 11.19
CA SER A 107 -23.28 -0.83 11.68
C SER A 107 -24.45 -0.79 10.69
N THR A 108 -24.68 0.36 10.08
CA THR A 108 -25.67 0.52 9.00
C THR A 108 -25.27 -0.31 7.78
N LEU A 109 -23.98 -0.29 7.40
CA LEU A 109 -23.47 -1.07 6.26
C LEU A 109 -23.62 -2.58 6.49
N VAL A 110 -23.32 -3.08 7.69
CA VAL A 110 -23.49 -4.50 8.06
C VAL A 110 -24.96 -4.93 7.96
N SER A 111 -25.91 -4.06 8.35
CA SER A 111 -27.35 -4.38 8.24
C SER A 111 -27.81 -4.63 6.80
N GLN A 112 -27.08 -4.10 5.81
CA GLN A 112 -27.31 -4.32 4.39
C GLN A 112 -26.74 -5.64 3.87
N LYS A 113 -26.09 -6.44 4.73
CA LYS A 113 -25.53 -7.77 4.46
C LYS A 113 -24.62 -7.78 3.22
N PRO A 114 -23.56 -6.99 3.16
CA PRO A 114 -22.61 -7.04 2.05
C PRO A 114 -21.87 -8.38 2.05
N ASP A 115 -21.46 -8.86 0.86
CA ASP A 115 -20.64 -10.06 0.74
C ASP A 115 -19.20 -9.82 1.26
N VAL A 116 -18.69 -8.58 1.16
CA VAL A 116 -17.37 -8.15 1.64
C VAL A 116 -17.43 -6.70 2.06
N ILE A 117 -16.68 -6.32 3.09
CA ILE A 117 -16.48 -4.91 3.48
C ILE A 117 -15.03 -4.52 3.16
N VAL A 118 -14.84 -3.42 2.44
CA VAL A 118 -13.55 -2.72 2.27
C VAL A 118 -13.56 -1.53 3.21
N LEU A 119 -12.60 -1.48 4.12
CA LEU A 119 -12.56 -0.51 5.20
C LEU A 119 -11.19 0.14 5.31
N LEU A 120 -11.12 1.47 5.04
CA LEU A 120 -10.05 2.32 5.57
C LEU A 120 -10.54 2.84 6.93
N PRO A 121 -10.01 2.37 8.06
CA PRO A 121 -10.47 2.83 9.35
C PRO A 121 -9.95 4.25 9.65
N HIS A 122 -10.71 5.03 10.42
CA HIS A 122 -10.23 6.30 10.98
C HIS A 122 -8.97 6.06 11.85
N ASP A 123 -9.04 5.03 12.67
CA ASP A 123 -7.91 4.47 13.42
C ASP A 123 -8.05 2.94 13.47
N GLY A 124 -6.96 2.22 13.16
CA GLY A 124 -6.97 0.75 13.11
C GLY A 124 -7.18 0.11 14.47
N LYS A 125 -6.66 0.70 15.55
CA LYS A 125 -6.81 0.16 16.92
C LYS A 125 -8.24 0.34 17.41
N GLU A 126 -8.83 1.52 17.18
CA GLU A 126 -10.19 1.83 17.63
C GLU A 126 -11.26 1.02 16.88
N LEU A 127 -11.04 0.72 15.60
CA LEU A 127 -11.99 -0.05 14.79
C LEU A 127 -11.68 -1.55 14.70
N ASN A 128 -10.65 -2.03 15.39
CA ASN A 128 -10.27 -3.45 15.39
C ASN A 128 -11.42 -4.36 15.88
N ALA A 129 -12.16 -3.92 16.91
CA ALA A 129 -13.30 -4.68 17.44
C ALA A 129 -14.40 -4.85 16.39
N PHE A 130 -14.68 -3.83 15.56
CA PHE A 130 -15.60 -3.94 14.44
C PHE A 130 -15.14 -4.99 13.44
N GLY A 131 -13.84 -5.00 13.08
CA GLY A 131 -13.28 -6.01 12.18
C GLY A 131 -13.51 -7.43 12.70
N LEU A 132 -13.24 -7.68 13.99
CA LEU A 132 -13.49 -8.96 14.63
C LEU A 132 -14.99 -9.37 14.60
N GLU A 133 -15.88 -8.42 14.87
CA GLU A 133 -17.34 -8.65 14.84
C GLU A 133 -17.82 -9.01 13.42
N ALA A 134 -17.40 -8.26 12.40
CA ALA A 134 -17.75 -8.51 10.99
C ALA A 134 -17.25 -9.88 10.53
N MET A 135 -15.96 -10.19 10.77
CA MET A 135 -15.36 -11.48 10.43
C MET A 135 -16.08 -12.64 11.13
N LYS A 136 -16.44 -12.49 12.41
CA LYS A 136 -17.21 -13.50 13.17
C LYS A 136 -18.62 -13.68 12.61
N ALA A 137 -19.22 -12.62 12.08
CA ALA A 137 -20.52 -12.67 11.42
C ALA A 137 -20.46 -13.27 9.99
N GLY A 138 -19.29 -13.69 9.53
CA GLY A 138 -19.07 -14.26 8.20
C GLY A 138 -18.95 -13.25 7.07
N ILE A 139 -18.75 -11.95 7.41
CA ILE A 139 -18.53 -10.89 6.44
C ILE A 139 -17.02 -10.64 6.36
N PRO A 140 -16.33 -11.05 5.29
CA PRO A 140 -14.90 -10.79 5.11
C PRO A 140 -14.61 -9.28 5.10
N VAL A 141 -13.55 -8.87 5.80
CA VAL A 141 -13.08 -7.48 5.83
C VAL A 141 -11.77 -7.38 5.06
N VAL A 142 -11.72 -6.47 4.11
CA VAL A 142 -10.49 -5.98 3.48
C VAL A 142 -10.09 -4.70 4.22
N ASN A 143 -9.07 -4.80 5.07
CA ASN A 143 -8.52 -3.66 5.80
C ASN A 143 -7.56 -2.90 4.89
N LEU A 144 -7.76 -1.62 4.77
CA LEU A 144 -7.00 -0.74 3.89
C LEU A 144 -6.20 0.27 4.70
N ASP A 145 -4.89 0.38 4.42
CA ASP A 145 -3.97 1.37 4.97
C ASP A 145 -3.72 1.27 6.48
N ARG A 146 -4.62 1.79 7.30
CA ARG A 146 -4.47 1.85 8.77
C ARG A 146 -4.75 0.48 9.39
N ALA A 147 -3.67 -0.22 9.74
CA ALA A 147 -3.67 -1.63 10.10
C ALA A 147 -4.51 -1.95 11.34
N PHE A 148 -5.32 -3.00 11.25
CA PHE A 148 -5.88 -3.65 12.44
C PHE A 148 -4.79 -4.45 13.15
N PRO A 149 -4.61 -4.30 14.47
CA PRO A 149 -3.59 -5.05 15.22
C PRO A 149 -3.87 -6.54 15.34
N ASP A 150 -5.15 -6.97 15.30
CA ASP A 150 -5.49 -8.39 15.35
C ASP A 150 -5.71 -8.96 13.95
N ALA A 151 -4.87 -9.93 13.56
CA ALA A 151 -4.97 -10.60 12.27
C ALA A 151 -6.29 -11.36 12.04
N LYS A 152 -7.12 -11.56 13.07
CA LYS A 152 -8.48 -12.13 12.95
C LYS A 152 -9.52 -11.10 12.55
N ALA A 153 -9.20 -9.80 12.62
CA ALA A 153 -10.10 -8.71 12.30
C ALA A 153 -10.27 -8.47 10.80
N TYR A 154 -9.49 -9.15 9.96
CA TYR A 154 -9.54 -9.00 8.51
C TYR A 154 -9.26 -10.30 7.76
N ARG A 155 -9.80 -10.38 6.54
CA ARG A 155 -9.49 -11.44 5.58
C ARG A 155 -8.26 -11.07 4.73
N LEU A 156 -8.12 -9.81 4.38
CA LEU A 156 -7.01 -9.24 3.63
C LEU A 156 -6.66 -7.87 4.22
N GLN A 157 -5.37 -7.59 4.34
CA GLN A 157 -4.84 -6.26 4.60
C GLN A 157 -4.04 -5.77 3.39
N ILE A 158 -4.28 -4.53 2.94
CA ILE A 158 -3.47 -3.82 1.95
C ILE A 158 -2.96 -2.54 2.60
N LYS A 159 -1.65 -2.39 2.68
CA LYS A 159 -0.99 -1.19 3.22
C LYS A 159 0.25 -0.82 2.41
N GLY A 160 0.72 0.40 2.53
CA GLY A 160 2.04 0.78 2.06
C GLY A 160 3.14 0.36 3.02
N ASP A 161 4.36 0.25 2.54
CA ASP A 161 5.56 0.06 3.36
C ASP A 161 5.95 1.40 4.02
N ASN A 162 5.34 1.70 5.16
CA ASN A 162 5.58 2.95 5.88
C ASN A 162 7.02 3.06 6.41
N TYR A 163 7.58 1.96 6.93
CA TYR A 163 8.98 1.95 7.35
C TYR A 163 9.91 2.18 6.16
N GLY A 164 9.69 1.48 5.05
CA GLY A 164 10.43 1.65 3.80
C GLY A 164 10.30 3.05 3.22
N MET A 165 9.15 3.71 3.38
CA MET A 165 8.97 5.12 3.00
C MET A 165 9.94 6.04 3.76
N GLY A 166 10.09 5.83 5.08
CA GLY A 166 11.07 6.55 5.90
C GLY A 166 12.51 6.26 5.48
N VAL A 167 12.82 4.98 5.20
CA VAL A 167 14.13 4.56 4.67
C VAL A 167 14.45 5.26 3.35
N ALA A 168 13.49 5.29 2.41
CA ALA A 168 13.67 5.92 1.10
C ALA A 168 13.93 7.43 1.22
N ALA A 169 13.16 8.14 2.06
CA ALA A 169 13.35 9.57 2.31
C ALA A 169 14.73 9.86 2.91
N ALA A 170 15.14 9.09 3.94
CA ALA A 170 16.45 9.24 4.57
C ALA A 170 17.59 8.95 3.59
N THR A 171 17.46 7.90 2.79
CA THR A 171 18.47 7.51 1.78
C THR A 171 18.70 8.63 0.78
N TYR A 172 17.63 9.23 0.26
CA TYR A 172 17.74 10.37 -0.64
C TYR A 172 18.41 11.57 0.05
N ILE A 173 17.99 11.93 1.27
CA ILE A 173 18.56 13.03 2.04
C ILE A 173 20.06 12.80 2.28
N ILE A 174 20.47 11.62 2.73
CA ILE A 174 21.87 11.27 2.97
C ILE A 174 22.69 11.44 1.68
N ALA A 175 22.19 10.97 0.56
CA ALA A 175 22.88 11.09 -0.73
C ALA A 175 23.11 12.57 -1.11
N GLN A 176 22.06 13.42 -0.96
CA GLN A 176 22.15 14.85 -1.27
C GLN A 176 23.09 15.60 -0.33
N LEU A 177 23.07 15.28 0.96
CA LEU A 177 23.97 15.90 1.96
C LEU A 177 25.42 15.52 1.71
N LYS A 178 25.69 14.25 1.36
CA LYS A 178 27.04 13.78 0.98
C LYS A 178 27.54 14.48 -0.29
N ALA A 179 26.69 14.64 -1.30
CA ALA A 179 27.06 15.36 -2.53
C ALA A 179 27.43 16.83 -2.27
N LYS A 180 26.85 17.45 -1.23
CA LYS A 180 27.18 18.81 -0.77
C LYS A 180 28.34 18.86 0.23
N ASN A 181 28.98 17.73 0.56
CA ASN A 181 30.06 17.60 1.55
C ASN A 181 29.69 18.17 2.94
N LEU A 182 28.43 18.05 3.36
CA LEU A 182 27.97 18.50 4.68
C LEU A 182 28.26 17.42 5.74
N THR A 183 29.06 17.76 6.76
CA THR A 183 29.48 16.82 7.80
C THR A 183 28.57 16.81 9.03
N ASN A 184 27.95 17.91 9.37
CA ASN A 184 27.04 18.06 10.51
C ASN A 184 25.73 18.74 10.08
N PRO A 185 24.93 18.10 9.19
CA PRO A 185 23.72 18.72 8.68
C PRO A 185 22.62 18.82 9.76
N VAL A 186 21.82 19.87 9.67
CA VAL A 186 20.61 20.06 10.47
C VAL A 186 19.42 19.54 9.67
N ILE A 187 18.79 18.47 10.15
CA ILE A 187 17.70 17.77 9.47
C ILE A 187 16.41 17.94 10.28
N GLY A 188 15.37 18.47 9.63
CA GLY A 188 14.03 18.60 10.20
C GLY A 188 13.10 17.47 9.72
N GLU A 189 12.04 17.21 10.49
CA GLU A 189 10.97 16.29 10.13
C GLU A 189 9.61 16.91 10.49
N ILE A 190 8.66 16.87 9.53
CA ILE A 190 7.24 17.13 9.78
C ILE A 190 6.49 15.86 9.52
N ALA A 191 6.15 15.17 10.61
CA ALA A 191 5.42 13.91 10.59
C ALA A 191 3.91 14.14 10.41
N GLY A 192 3.16 13.06 10.22
CA GLY A 192 1.71 13.07 10.24
C GLY A 192 1.13 12.97 11.64
N MET A 193 -0.11 12.43 11.71
CA MET A 193 -0.83 12.22 12.97
C MET A 193 -0.09 11.22 13.86
N GLU A 194 0.34 11.66 15.04
CA GLU A 194 1.22 10.89 15.94
C GLU A 194 0.61 9.60 16.47
N GLU A 195 -0.70 9.59 16.65
CA GLU A 195 -1.46 8.44 17.13
C GLU A 195 -1.49 7.27 16.16
N LEU A 196 -1.24 7.50 14.86
CA LEU A 196 -1.28 6.48 13.83
C LEU A 196 0.03 5.69 13.77
N GLU A 197 -0.08 4.38 13.73
CA GLU A 197 1.07 3.47 13.62
C GLU A 197 1.90 3.76 12.36
N LEU A 198 1.25 4.05 11.24
CA LEU A 198 1.93 4.41 9.99
C LEU A 198 2.87 5.61 10.13
N THR A 199 2.52 6.62 10.93
CA THR A 199 3.36 7.79 11.22
C THR A 199 4.60 7.39 12.03
N GLN A 200 4.41 6.52 13.03
CA GLN A 200 5.48 6.00 13.88
C GLN A 200 6.46 5.13 13.07
N GLU A 201 5.93 4.25 12.19
CA GLU A 201 6.74 3.43 11.29
C GLU A 201 7.59 4.29 10.33
N ARG A 202 6.98 5.33 9.72
CA ARG A 202 7.68 6.28 8.85
C ARG A 202 8.83 6.97 9.58
N SER A 203 8.55 7.60 10.72
CA SER A 203 9.58 8.27 11.53
C SER A 203 10.67 7.30 11.99
N LYS A 204 10.30 6.06 12.35
CA LYS A 204 11.26 5.03 12.74
C LYS A 204 12.20 4.66 11.60
N GLY A 205 11.68 4.36 10.41
CA GLY A 205 12.50 4.05 9.23
C GLY A 205 13.45 5.18 8.87
N PHE A 206 12.97 6.42 8.97
CA PHE A 206 13.76 7.62 8.76
C PHE A 206 14.91 7.76 9.77
N ALA A 207 14.59 7.69 11.06
CA ALA A 207 15.57 7.82 12.13
C ALA A 207 16.61 6.72 12.14
N ASP A 208 16.19 5.44 11.95
CA ASP A 208 17.10 4.29 11.91
C ASP A 208 18.12 4.42 10.75
N THR A 209 17.65 4.87 9.58
CA THR A 209 18.50 5.03 8.39
C THR A 209 19.48 6.21 8.56
N LEU A 210 19.02 7.33 9.11
CA LEU A 210 19.92 8.44 9.45
C LEU A 210 20.98 8.02 10.47
N ALA A 211 20.59 7.27 11.51
CA ALA A 211 21.52 6.81 12.55
C ALA A 211 22.63 5.91 11.98
N GLN A 212 22.33 5.04 11.01
CA GLN A 212 23.34 4.23 10.32
C GLN A 212 24.38 5.07 9.57
N ALA A 213 24.00 6.29 9.16
CA ALA A 213 24.92 7.26 8.54
C ALA A 213 25.57 8.22 9.54
N GLY A 214 25.37 8.01 10.85
CA GLY A 214 25.86 8.90 11.92
C GLY A 214 25.12 10.24 12.01
N LEU A 215 23.92 10.32 11.44
CA LEU A 215 23.07 11.51 11.40
C LEU A 215 21.85 11.34 12.31
N LYS A 216 21.15 12.42 12.58
CA LYS A 216 19.93 12.42 13.39
C LYS A 216 18.98 13.54 12.99
N VAL A 217 17.71 13.39 13.32
CA VAL A 217 16.72 14.48 13.27
C VAL A 217 17.02 15.49 14.36
N ALA A 218 17.17 16.75 13.99
CA ALA A 218 17.44 17.85 14.91
C ALA A 218 16.17 18.35 15.61
N ASN A 219 15.06 18.38 14.90
CA ASN A 219 13.74 18.72 15.45
C ASN A 219 12.64 18.02 14.61
N ARG A 220 11.61 17.53 15.28
CA ARG A 220 10.45 16.88 14.70
C ARG A 220 9.16 17.54 15.20
N ARG A 221 8.23 17.76 14.27
CA ARG A 221 6.88 18.26 14.55
C ARG A 221 5.85 17.29 13.97
N SER A 222 4.67 17.22 14.54
CA SER A 222 3.58 16.39 14.04
C SER A 222 2.42 17.25 13.56
N ALA A 223 1.98 17.03 12.34
CA ALA A 223 0.83 17.66 11.70
C ALA A 223 -0.30 16.63 11.52
N ARG A 224 -1.33 16.98 10.75
CA ARG A 224 -2.54 16.15 10.59
C ARG A 224 -2.84 15.77 9.12
N PHE A 225 -1.81 15.74 8.29
CA PHE A 225 -1.91 15.52 6.83
C PHE A 225 -2.66 16.60 6.05
N THR A 226 -3.09 17.68 6.69
CA THR A 226 -3.78 18.81 6.06
C THR A 226 -2.85 19.99 5.83
N ALA A 227 -3.12 20.82 4.82
CA ALA A 227 -2.30 21.99 4.50
C ALA A 227 -2.21 22.96 5.68
N ASP A 228 -3.32 23.25 6.37
CA ASP A 228 -3.34 24.21 7.50
C ASP A 228 -2.44 23.74 8.65
N SER A 229 -2.54 22.45 9.02
CA SER A 229 -1.67 21.89 10.07
C SER A 229 -0.21 21.84 9.63
N GLY A 230 0.06 21.53 8.36
CA GLY A 230 1.39 21.56 7.78
C GLY A 230 2.01 22.96 7.86
N GLN A 231 1.26 24.02 7.53
CA GLN A 231 1.71 25.39 7.61
C GLN A 231 2.03 25.82 9.06
N GLN A 232 1.15 25.46 10.00
CA GLN A 232 1.32 25.77 11.41
C GLN A 232 2.60 25.12 11.96
N GLU A 233 2.75 23.81 11.77
CA GLU A 233 3.88 23.04 12.32
C GLU A 233 5.21 23.40 11.63
N ALA A 234 5.18 23.68 10.32
CA ALA A 234 6.36 24.16 9.61
C ALA A 234 6.82 25.55 10.13
N SER A 235 5.88 26.46 10.40
CA SER A 235 6.22 27.77 10.97
C SER A 235 6.95 27.64 12.31
N GLN A 236 6.48 26.72 13.18
CA GLN A 236 7.13 26.45 14.46
C GLN A 236 8.49 25.76 14.30
N LEU A 237 8.60 24.81 13.34
CA LEU A 237 9.87 24.13 13.05
C LEU A 237 10.93 25.13 12.56
N LEU A 238 10.56 26.04 11.64
CA LEU A 238 11.45 27.07 11.09
C LEU A 238 11.95 28.03 12.18
N GLN A 239 11.12 28.35 13.18
CA GLN A 239 11.53 29.15 14.36
C GLN A 239 12.50 28.36 15.25
N ALA A 240 12.23 27.07 15.48
CA ALA A 240 13.08 26.21 16.31
C ALA A 240 14.43 25.87 15.64
N LEU A 241 14.50 25.89 14.32
CA LEU A 241 15.68 25.62 13.51
C LEU A 241 16.04 26.85 12.64
N PRO A 242 16.76 27.83 13.18
CA PRO A 242 17.18 29.01 12.41
C PRO A 242 18.03 28.68 11.18
N LYS A 243 18.72 27.54 11.20
CA LYS A 243 19.40 26.92 10.05
C LYS A 243 18.91 25.50 9.88
N MET A 244 18.69 25.11 8.64
CA MET A 244 18.33 23.75 8.27
C MET A 244 19.00 23.38 6.94
N ASP A 245 19.36 22.13 6.73
CA ASP A 245 20.01 21.66 5.50
C ASP A 245 19.10 20.71 4.71
N ALA A 246 18.20 19.99 5.39
CA ALA A 246 17.19 19.14 4.77
C ALA A 246 15.92 19.05 5.64
N LEU A 247 14.79 18.84 5.00
CA LEU A 247 13.48 18.60 5.63
C LEU A 247 12.83 17.39 5.00
N TRP A 248 12.32 16.46 5.81
CA TRP A 248 11.35 15.48 5.35
C TRP A 248 9.95 15.82 5.86
N ASN A 249 8.98 15.82 4.96
CA ASN A 249 7.57 16.01 5.24
C ASN A 249 6.80 14.76 4.78
N HIS A 250 6.02 14.17 5.68
CA HIS A 250 5.43 12.84 5.47
C HIS A 250 4.33 12.76 4.41
N ASP A 251 3.79 13.92 3.98
CA ASP A 251 2.61 13.94 3.09
C ASP A 251 2.59 15.20 2.20
N ASP A 252 2.25 15.04 0.92
CA ASP A 252 2.29 16.13 -0.05
C ASP A 252 1.11 17.11 0.08
N ASP A 253 -0.07 16.68 0.56
CA ASP A 253 -1.19 17.58 0.85
C ASP A 253 -0.83 18.50 2.02
N GLN A 254 -0.27 17.92 3.09
CA GLN A 254 0.35 18.66 4.20
C GLN A 254 1.48 19.56 3.70
N GLY A 255 2.25 19.07 2.72
CA GLY A 255 3.37 19.74 2.07
C GLY A 255 3.01 21.06 1.41
N ILE A 256 1.76 21.25 0.97
CA ILE A 256 1.26 22.52 0.44
C ILE A 256 1.42 23.62 1.48
N GLY A 257 0.98 23.34 2.71
CA GLY A 257 1.12 24.28 3.83
C GLY A 257 2.55 24.46 4.29
N VAL A 258 3.33 23.37 4.31
CA VAL A 258 4.78 23.43 4.63
C VAL A 258 5.51 24.36 3.67
N LEU A 259 5.28 24.22 2.37
CA LEU A 259 5.87 25.11 1.35
C LEU A 259 5.39 26.57 1.51
N ALA A 260 4.13 26.79 1.88
CA ALA A 260 3.62 28.12 2.16
C ALA A 260 4.37 28.78 3.33
N ALA A 261 4.58 28.07 4.44
CA ALA A 261 5.35 28.56 5.59
C ALA A 261 6.81 28.85 5.22
N ILE A 262 7.45 27.98 4.45
CA ILE A 262 8.82 28.16 3.96
C ILE A 262 8.94 29.43 3.11
N ASN A 263 7.98 29.63 2.20
CA ASN A 263 7.95 30.82 1.34
C ASN A 263 7.71 32.11 2.14
N GLN A 264 6.79 32.10 3.13
CA GLN A 264 6.55 33.24 4.03
C GLN A 264 7.78 33.62 4.83
N ALA A 265 8.53 32.62 5.30
CA ALA A 265 9.79 32.79 6.03
C ALA A 265 10.98 33.15 5.10
N ASN A 266 10.76 33.16 3.77
CA ASN A 266 11.79 33.37 2.74
C ASN A 266 13.02 32.44 2.92
N ARG A 267 12.81 31.20 3.36
CA ARG A 267 13.86 30.20 3.59
C ARG A 267 14.11 29.38 2.31
N LYS A 268 15.36 29.35 1.84
CA LYS A 268 15.74 28.66 0.58
C LYS A 268 17.07 27.90 0.70
N GLU A 269 17.67 27.90 1.87
CA GLU A 269 18.99 27.32 2.12
C GLU A 269 19.00 25.79 2.24
N PHE A 270 17.84 25.17 2.34
CA PHE A 270 17.69 23.72 2.46
C PHE A 270 16.85 23.14 1.32
N PHE A 271 16.79 21.82 1.23
CA PHE A 271 15.87 21.11 0.35
C PHE A 271 14.87 20.28 1.16
N MET A 272 13.72 20.02 0.56
CA MET A 272 12.63 19.23 1.15
C MET A 272 12.39 17.96 0.34
N VAL A 273 12.09 16.87 1.06
CA VAL A 273 11.50 15.64 0.53
C VAL A 273 10.05 15.58 1.00
N GLY A 274 9.13 15.32 0.09
CA GLY A 274 7.71 15.12 0.36
C GLY A 274 7.35 13.66 0.58
N GLY A 275 6.07 13.38 0.61
CA GLY A 275 5.50 12.03 0.74
C GLY A 275 4.13 11.93 0.11
N ALA A 276 3.73 10.69 -0.21
CA ALA A 276 2.52 10.27 -0.87
C ALA A 276 2.55 10.28 -2.41
N GLY A 277 3.30 11.16 -3.07
CA GLY A 277 3.42 11.21 -4.52
C GLY A 277 2.19 11.85 -5.18
N SER A 278 1.76 13.02 -4.70
CA SER A 278 0.70 13.77 -5.35
C SER A 278 1.16 14.30 -6.71
N LYS A 279 0.22 14.46 -7.64
CA LYS A 279 0.51 14.99 -8.97
C LYS A 279 1.13 16.38 -8.88
N LYS A 280 0.58 17.24 -8.00
CA LYS A 280 1.09 18.59 -7.78
C LYS A 280 2.54 18.60 -7.29
N ALA A 281 2.88 17.74 -6.32
CA ALA A 281 4.26 17.63 -5.85
C ALA A 281 5.21 17.18 -6.96
N MET A 282 4.81 16.22 -7.80
CA MET A 282 5.63 15.77 -8.92
C MET A 282 5.82 16.86 -9.98
N GLU A 283 4.79 17.66 -10.27
CA GLU A 283 4.88 18.82 -11.17
C GLU A 283 5.85 19.89 -10.62
N ASP A 284 5.79 20.17 -9.32
CA ASP A 284 6.70 21.12 -8.65
C ASP A 284 8.15 20.62 -8.66
N ILE A 285 8.36 19.32 -8.44
CA ILE A 285 9.68 18.69 -8.53
C ILE A 285 10.24 18.81 -9.96
N GLN A 286 9.41 18.57 -10.99
CA GLN A 286 9.85 18.74 -12.39
C GLN A 286 10.18 20.19 -12.71
N ALA A 287 9.38 21.14 -12.25
CA ALA A 287 9.60 22.57 -12.45
C ALA A 287 10.86 23.07 -11.72
N ASP A 288 11.28 22.38 -10.66
CA ASP A 288 12.49 22.66 -9.88
C ASP A 288 12.59 24.13 -9.36
N ASN A 289 11.46 24.72 -9.07
CA ASN A 289 11.34 26.14 -8.68
C ASN A 289 11.09 26.35 -7.17
N THR A 290 11.01 25.27 -6.39
CA THR A 290 10.81 25.28 -4.94
C THR A 290 11.93 24.52 -4.22
N VAL A 291 11.88 24.50 -2.89
CA VAL A 291 12.77 23.65 -2.07
C VAL A 291 12.42 22.16 -2.14
N LEU A 292 11.22 21.80 -2.64
CA LEU A 292 10.80 20.40 -2.84
C LEU A 292 11.59 19.77 -3.99
N LYS A 293 12.38 18.74 -3.69
CA LYS A 293 13.28 18.08 -4.67
C LYS A 293 12.96 16.63 -4.93
N ALA A 294 12.22 16.00 -4.04
CA ALA A 294 11.74 14.63 -4.20
C ALA A 294 10.45 14.43 -3.41
N THR A 295 9.68 13.41 -3.75
CA THR A 295 8.60 12.86 -2.94
C THR A 295 8.71 11.34 -2.93
N VAL A 296 8.26 10.70 -1.85
CA VAL A 296 8.22 9.22 -1.75
C VAL A 296 6.78 8.77 -1.89
N THR A 297 6.52 7.87 -2.84
CA THR A 297 5.15 7.46 -3.18
C THR A 297 4.45 6.70 -2.06
N TYR A 298 3.15 6.94 -1.92
CA TYR A 298 2.21 6.19 -1.09
C TYR A 298 0.85 6.20 -1.79
N SER A 299 0.67 5.27 -2.72
CA SER A 299 -0.38 5.39 -3.75
C SER A 299 -1.79 5.11 -3.22
N PRO A 300 -2.75 6.03 -3.40
CA PRO A 300 -4.16 5.79 -3.11
C PRO A 300 -4.81 4.78 -4.08
N SER A 301 -4.12 4.34 -5.15
CA SER A 301 -4.58 3.27 -6.04
C SER A 301 -4.72 1.92 -5.33
N MET A 302 -4.17 1.79 -4.10
CA MET A 302 -4.43 0.63 -3.25
C MET A 302 -5.92 0.37 -3.03
N ALA A 303 -6.76 1.41 -3.08
CA ALA A 303 -8.21 1.27 -3.00
C ALA A 303 -8.80 0.55 -4.21
N SER A 304 -8.31 0.81 -5.43
CA SER A 304 -8.70 0.05 -6.62
C SER A 304 -8.34 -1.43 -6.50
N SER A 305 -7.12 -1.72 -6.01
CA SER A 305 -6.68 -3.09 -5.73
C SER A 305 -7.56 -3.76 -4.68
N ALA A 306 -7.92 -3.02 -3.61
CA ALA A 306 -8.81 -3.54 -2.56
C ALA A 306 -10.19 -3.94 -3.11
N ILE A 307 -10.79 -3.13 -3.99
CA ILE A 307 -12.08 -3.44 -4.63
C ILE A 307 -11.96 -4.67 -5.52
N SER A 308 -10.91 -4.76 -6.34
CA SER A 308 -10.68 -5.91 -7.21
C SER A 308 -10.53 -7.21 -6.40
N LEU A 309 -9.76 -7.18 -5.32
CA LEU A 309 -9.55 -8.33 -4.45
C LEU A 309 -10.77 -8.65 -3.59
N ALA A 310 -11.53 -7.66 -3.15
CA ALA A 310 -12.81 -7.86 -2.46
C ALA A 310 -13.81 -8.60 -3.36
N ARG A 311 -13.88 -8.23 -4.66
CA ARG A 311 -14.69 -8.95 -5.65
C ARG A 311 -14.29 -10.42 -5.73
N LEU A 312 -13.00 -10.73 -5.81
CA LEU A 312 -12.52 -12.12 -5.84
C LEU A 312 -12.86 -12.88 -4.55
N ILE A 313 -12.66 -12.24 -3.39
CA ILE A 313 -13.00 -12.82 -2.08
C ILE A 313 -14.52 -13.15 -2.03
N GLY A 314 -15.38 -12.22 -2.42
CA GLY A 314 -16.84 -12.42 -2.45
C GLY A 314 -17.28 -13.51 -3.45
N GLN A 315 -16.51 -13.74 -4.50
CA GLN A 315 -16.74 -14.79 -5.49
C GLN A 315 -16.08 -16.14 -5.11
N GLY A 316 -15.29 -16.20 -4.03
CA GLY A 316 -14.54 -17.40 -3.65
C GLY A 316 -13.42 -17.76 -4.64
N LYS A 317 -12.86 -16.76 -5.33
CA LYS A 317 -11.79 -16.94 -6.33
C LYS A 317 -10.42 -16.54 -5.77
N GLY A 318 -9.37 -17.14 -6.32
CA GLY A 318 -7.99 -16.68 -6.17
C GLY A 318 -7.59 -15.68 -7.24
N MET A 319 -6.33 -15.28 -7.25
CA MET A 319 -5.74 -14.42 -8.29
C MET A 319 -5.33 -15.32 -9.47
N SER A 320 -5.90 -15.08 -10.66
CA SER A 320 -5.76 -15.98 -11.81
C SER A 320 -4.32 -16.18 -12.31
N ASP A 321 -3.45 -15.20 -12.05
CA ASP A 321 -2.05 -15.24 -12.50
C ASP A 321 -1.10 -15.85 -11.45
N LEU A 322 -1.65 -16.28 -10.31
CA LEU A 322 -0.93 -16.95 -9.25
C LEU A 322 -1.43 -18.38 -9.07
N VAL A 323 -0.56 -19.24 -8.53
CA VAL A 323 -0.89 -20.64 -8.24
C VAL A 323 -1.84 -20.77 -7.05
N GLU A 324 -1.81 -19.77 -6.15
CA GLU A 324 -2.61 -19.77 -4.94
C GLU A 324 -4.11 -19.67 -5.26
N LEU A 325 -4.87 -20.59 -4.67
CA LEU A 325 -6.32 -20.68 -4.84
C LEU A 325 -7.09 -19.61 -4.06
N GLN A 326 -6.41 -18.83 -3.25
CA GLN A 326 -6.99 -17.77 -2.43
C GLN A 326 -6.19 -16.49 -2.54
N VAL A 327 -6.87 -15.36 -2.38
CA VAL A 327 -6.23 -14.05 -2.23
C VAL A 327 -5.32 -14.06 -1.01
N PRO A 328 -4.08 -13.53 -1.09
CA PRO A 328 -3.16 -13.41 0.04
C PRO A 328 -3.78 -12.74 1.27
N LYS A 329 -3.23 -13.00 2.44
CA LYS A 329 -3.68 -12.38 3.70
C LYS A 329 -3.23 -10.93 3.83
N GLU A 330 -2.05 -10.60 3.30
CA GLU A 330 -1.45 -9.27 3.38
C GLU A 330 -0.75 -8.91 2.08
N ILE A 331 -0.90 -7.65 1.67
CA ILE A 331 -0.19 -7.04 0.55
C ILE A 331 0.42 -5.74 1.04
N VAL A 332 1.75 -5.66 0.97
CA VAL A 332 2.52 -4.46 1.31
C VAL A 332 3.05 -3.84 0.02
N LEU A 333 2.66 -2.60 -0.24
CA LEU A 333 3.04 -1.87 -1.45
C LEU A 333 4.35 -1.12 -1.20
N ALA A 334 5.35 -1.37 -2.01
CA ALA A 334 6.62 -0.66 -1.95
C ALA A 334 6.46 0.82 -2.30
N SER A 335 7.32 1.64 -1.70
CA SER A 335 7.41 3.08 -2.00
C SER A 335 8.56 3.35 -2.97
N GLU A 336 8.35 4.32 -3.87
CA GLU A 336 9.35 4.78 -4.84
C GLU A 336 9.72 6.24 -4.56
N THR A 337 11.01 6.56 -4.68
CA THR A 337 11.48 7.95 -4.59
C THR A 337 11.34 8.61 -5.95
N ILE A 338 10.51 9.63 -6.02
CA ILE A 338 10.27 10.43 -7.22
C ILE A 338 11.14 11.67 -7.16
N THR A 339 11.95 11.86 -8.17
CA THR A 339 12.86 13.00 -8.36
C THR A 339 12.56 13.69 -9.69
N LYS A 340 13.27 14.78 -9.98
CA LYS A 340 13.13 15.49 -11.28
C LYS A 340 13.34 14.58 -12.47
N GLU A 341 14.27 13.61 -12.37
CA GLU A 341 14.66 12.73 -13.44
C GLU A 341 13.58 11.72 -13.82
N ASN A 342 12.77 11.27 -12.85
CA ASN A 342 11.80 10.21 -13.07
C ASN A 342 10.32 10.64 -12.90
N ALA A 343 10.04 11.86 -12.42
CA ALA A 343 8.68 12.33 -12.13
C ALA A 343 7.73 12.20 -13.33
N GLY A 344 8.22 12.41 -14.55
CA GLY A 344 7.43 12.25 -15.78
C GLY A 344 6.80 10.87 -15.97
N ASN A 345 7.44 9.82 -15.45
CA ASN A 345 6.95 8.45 -15.53
C ASN A 345 5.78 8.19 -14.56
N TYR A 346 5.70 8.98 -13.49
CA TYR A 346 4.77 8.77 -12.37
C TYR A 346 3.59 9.75 -12.36
N LEU A 347 3.60 10.83 -13.15
CA LEU A 347 2.54 11.83 -13.19
C LEU A 347 1.13 11.24 -13.38
N LYS A 348 1.01 10.14 -14.10
CA LYS A 348 -0.27 9.44 -14.33
C LYS A 348 -0.77 8.67 -13.13
N LEU A 349 0.11 8.40 -12.16
CA LEU A 349 -0.19 7.68 -10.92
C LEU A 349 -0.41 8.63 -9.75
N GLY A 350 -0.11 9.92 -9.92
CA GLY A 350 -0.36 10.95 -8.92
C GLY A 350 -1.86 11.25 -8.78
N PHE A 351 -2.26 11.57 -7.56
CA PHE A 351 -3.63 11.95 -7.19
C PHE A 351 -3.79 13.46 -7.06
#